data_87fbf9b1845556376cb2a3ac1703add6
#
_entry.id   87fbf9b1845556376cb2a3ac1703add6
#
_cell.length_a   1.000
_cell.length_b   1.000
_cell.length_c   1.000
_cell.angle_alpha   90.00
_cell.angle_beta   90.00
_cell.angle_gamma   90.00
#
_symmetry.space_group_name_H-M   'P 1'
#
loop_
_entity.id
_entity.type
_entity.pdbx_description
1 polymer ?
#
loop_
_entity_poly.entity_id
_entity_poly.type
_entity_poly.pdbx_seq_one_letter_code
_entity_poly.pdbx_strand_id
1 'polypeptide(L)'
;MGTNAQKCAVVELSTFVFEWDRFGSNPYSYNEILDNITKYKFDLKDQVRNYGFEVEKETVDWWASLPKEVRQLALPSDKDLTLPQFTEKFMSDLYNGPKIEYWWSRNNTFDPTVLWRLVWTQDSKYRLNEYLMHWRVRDVKTWIDAKFNFTTKSGFCPFEDEDLFNSLFKQHDSAHDVVADVLRLQAIFRAENDLEHINK
;
A
#
# COMPACT_ATOMS: atom_id res chain seq x y z
N MET A 1 -1.43 -14.44 4.89
CA MET A 1 -0.93 -14.75 3.55
C MET A 1 -2.00 -15.55 2.82
N GLY A 2 -2.61 -14.95 1.82
CA GLY A 2 -3.74 -15.51 1.09
C GLY A 2 -4.45 -14.46 0.27
N THR A 3 -5.45 -14.88 -0.49
CA THR A 3 -6.24 -14.01 -1.38
C THR A 3 -7.52 -13.48 -0.73
N ASN A 4 -7.89 -14.00 0.43
CA ASN A 4 -9.08 -13.57 1.15
C ASN A 4 -8.75 -12.46 2.16
N ALA A 5 -9.08 -11.21 1.81
CA ALA A 5 -8.86 -10.04 2.67
C ALA A 5 -9.48 -10.16 4.08
N GLN A 6 -10.54 -10.97 4.23
CA GLN A 6 -11.22 -11.16 5.51
C GLN A 6 -10.54 -12.17 6.43
N LYS A 7 -9.57 -12.95 5.91
CA LYS A 7 -9.00 -14.07 6.66
C LYS A 7 -7.49 -14.16 6.60
N CYS A 8 -6.87 -13.69 5.51
CA CYS A 8 -5.44 -13.89 5.27
C CYS A 8 -4.56 -13.20 6.32
N ALA A 9 -3.51 -13.90 6.74
CA ALA A 9 -2.43 -13.31 7.51
C ALA A 9 -1.58 -12.37 6.61
N VAL A 10 -1.11 -11.29 7.18
CA VAL A 10 -0.39 -10.20 6.49
C VAL A 10 1.07 -10.21 6.89
N VAL A 11 1.98 -10.25 5.91
CA VAL A 11 3.43 -10.20 6.15
C VAL A 11 3.87 -8.80 6.52
N GLU A 12 3.47 -7.82 5.71
CA GLU A 12 3.84 -6.42 5.87
C GLU A 12 2.79 -5.48 5.28
N LEU A 13 2.80 -4.25 5.76
CA LEU A 13 2.03 -3.13 5.27
C LEU A 13 2.97 -1.93 5.16
N SER A 14 2.90 -1.21 4.07
CA SER A 14 3.61 0.06 3.89
C SER A 14 2.65 1.19 3.61
N THR A 15 2.96 2.37 4.15
CA THR A 15 2.17 3.59 3.94
C THR A 15 3.10 4.75 3.63
N PHE A 16 2.62 5.67 2.80
CA PHE A 16 3.26 6.94 2.50
C PHE A 16 2.22 8.05 2.51
N VAL A 17 2.52 9.17 3.15
CA VAL A 17 1.67 10.35 3.14
C VAL A 17 2.22 11.34 2.12
N PHE A 18 1.39 11.78 1.20
CA PHE A 18 1.77 12.72 0.15
C PHE A 18 0.81 13.90 0.05
N GLU A 19 1.31 15.00 -0.46
CA GLU A 19 0.56 16.20 -0.77
C GLU A 19 0.26 16.23 -2.26
N TRP A 20 -1.02 16.30 -2.61
CA TRP A 20 -1.48 16.27 -3.99
C TRP A 20 -0.92 17.40 -4.84
N ASP A 21 -0.84 18.61 -4.26
CA ASP A 21 -0.36 19.79 -4.96
C ASP A 21 1.11 19.71 -5.36
N ARG A 22 1.88 18.87 -4.68
CA ARG A 22 3.28 18.63 -5.04
C ARG A 22 3.46 17.92 -6.38
N PHE A 23 2.48 17.14 -6.82
CA PHE A 23 2.59 16.37 -8.07
C PHE A 23 2.86 17.25 -9.29
N GLY A 24 2.34 18.48 -9.32
CA GLY A 24 2.59 19.45 -10.38
C GLY A 24 3.79 20.38 -10.16
N SER A 25 4.03 20.78 -8.91
CA SER A 25 4.99 21.84 -8.59
C SER A 25 6.36 21.34 -8.17
N ASN A 26 6.42 20.27 -7.39
CA ASN A 26 7.63 19.66 -6.85
C ASN A 26 7.43 18.17 -6.65
N PRO A 27 7.40 17.38 -7.73
CA PRO A 27 7.06 15.97 -7.69
C PRO A 27 8.05 15.16 -6.83
N TYR A 28 7.52 14.15 -6.19
CA TYR A 28 8.31 13.21 -5.40
C TYR A 28 9.24 12.39 -6.29
N SER A 29 10.50 12.24 -5.89
CA SER A 29 11.40 11.27 -6.50
C SER A 29 11.22 9.88 -5.91
N TYR A 30 11.70 8.85 -6.62
CA TYR A 30 11.69 7.47 -6.15
C TYR A 30 12.32 7.33 -4.76
N ASN A 31 13.51 7.88 -4.57
CA ASN A 31 14.23 7.79 -3.29
C ASN A 31 13.52 8.58 -2.19
N GLU A 32 13.00 9.75 -2.49
CA GLU A 32 12.26 10.55 -1.50
C GLU A 32 11.04 9.79 -0.96
N ILE A 33 10.28 9.10 -1.84
CA ILE A 33 9.16 8.28 -1.40
C ILE A 33 9.66 7.13 -0.55
N LEU A 34 10.65 6.38 -1.04
CA LEU A 34 11.17 5.19 -0.36
C LEU A 34 11.73 5.50 1.03
N ASP A 35 12.46 6.61 1.17
CA ASP A 35 13.08 7.04 2.44
C ASP A 35 12.04 7.51 3.47
N ASN A 36 10.84 7.90 3.04
CA ASN A 36 9.77 8.40 3.90
C ASN A 36 8.59 7.42 4.06
N ILE A 37 8.72 6.20 3.55
CA ILE A 37 7.72 5.15 3.77
C ILE A 37 7.74 4.69 5.24
N THR A 38 6.55 4.59 5.83
CA THR A 38 6.37 3.87 7.09
C THR A 38 6.03 2.43 6.79
N LYS A 39 6.89 1.51 7.23
CA LYS A 39 6.73 0.06 7.04
C LYS A 39 6.41 -0.64 8.34
N TYR A 40 5.40 -1.49 8.32
CA TYR A 40 4.97 -2.34 9.42
C TYR A 40 5.12 -3.79 8.99
N LYS A 41 5.94 -4.55 9.70
CA LYS A 41 6.09 -5.99 9.51
C LYS A 41 5.46 -6.72 10.68
N PHE A 42 4.77 -7.83 10.41
CA PHE A 42 3.89 -8.47 11.37
C PHE A 42 4.39 -9.83 11.84
N ASP A 43 4.17 -10.12 13.12
CA ASP A 43 4.29 -11.47 13.66
C ASP A 43 3.14 -12.34 13.16
N LEU A 44 3.44 -13.20 12.19
CA LEU A 44 2.47 -14.14 11.60
C LEU A 44 1.97 -15.16 12.62
N LYS A 45 2.80 -15.54 13.60
CA LYS A 45 2.38 -16.50 14.65
C LYS A 45 1.35 -15.87 15.57
N ASP A 46 1.55 -14.60 15.93
CA ASP A 46 0.58 -13.84 16.72
C ASP A 46 -0.76 -13.74 15.99
N GLN A 47 -0.75 -13.36 14.71
CA GLN A 47 -1.97 -13.26 13.90
C GLN A 47 -2.76 -14.57 13.86
N VAL A 48 -2.07 -15.68 13.60
CA VAL A 48 -2.73 -17.01 13.46
C VAL A 48 -3.22 -17.53 14.80
N ARG A 49 -2.38 -17.48 15.85
CA ARG A 49 -2.70 -18.11 17.14
C ARG A 49 -3.71 -17.34 17.95
N ASN A 50 -3.61 -16.01 17.94
CA ASN A 50 -4.36 -15.15 18.84
C ASN A 50 -5.58 -14.49 18.18
N TYR A 51 -5.58 -14.36 16.83
CA TYR A 51 -6.59 -13.59 16.13
C TYR A 51 -7.28 -14.32 14.98
N GLY A 52 -6.96 -15.61 14.77
CA GLY A 52 -7.66 -16.47 13.81
C GLY A 52 -7.41 -16.09 12.34
N PHE A 53 -6.26 -15.48 12.05
CA PHE A 53 -5.85 -15.27 10.67
C PHE A 53 -5.43 -16.60 10.05
N GLU A 54 -5.66 -16.73 8.76
CA GLU A 54 -5.37 -17.95 8.01
C GLU A 54 -4.14 -17.77 7.11
N VAL A 55 -3.38 -18.85 6.97
CA VAL A 55 -2.27 -18.96 6.01
C VAL A 55 -2.62 -20.05 5.02
N GLU A 56 -2.90 -19.68 3.78
CA GLU A 56 -3.23 -20.59 2.70
C GLU A 56 -1.98 -21.34 2.24
N LYS A 57 -2.11 -22.68 2.09
CA LYS A 57 -0.99 -23.54 1.66
C LYS A 57 -0.44 -23.11 0.31
N GLU A 58 -1.30 -22.82 -0.65
CA GLU A 58 -0.93 -22.38 -2.00
C GLU A 58 -0.09 -21.10 -1.94
N THR A 59 -0.44 -20.18 -1.04
CA THR A 59 0.33 -18.94 -0.85
C THR A 59 1.70 -19.23 -0.22
N VAL A 60 1.79 -20.16 0.72
CA VAL A 60 3.08 -20.59 1.30
C VAL A 60 3.97 -21.24 0.24
N ASP A 61 3.41 -22.16 -0.55
CA ASP A 61 4.13 -22.84 -1.63
C ASP A 61 4.62 -21.83 -2.68
N TRP A 62 3.79 -20.84 -3.01
CA TRP A 62 4.17 -19.75 -3.90
C TRP A 62 5.33 -18.91 -3.33
N TRP A 63 5.26 -18.48 -2.05
CA TRP A 63 6.37 -17.78 -1.40
C TRP A 63 7.66 -18.63 -1.42
N ALA A 64 7.55 -19.94 -1.18
CA ALA A 64 8.69 -20.86 -1.20
C ALA A 64 9.34 -20.98 -2.59
N SER A 65 8.58 -20.72 -3.65
CA SER A 65 9.08 -20.75 -5.04
C SER A 65 9.82 -19.49 -5.47
N LEU A 66 9.70 -18.40 -4.71
CA LEU A 66 10.31 -17.11 -5.04
C LEU A 66 11.84 -17.11 -4.79
N PRO A 67 12.60 -16.18 -5.40
CA PRO A 67 14.02 -15.99 -5.12
C PRO A 67 14.30 -15.80 -3.63
N LYS A 68 15.48 -16.20 -3.17
CA LYS A 68 15.86 -16.17 -1.75
C LYS A 68 15.70 -14.79 -1.13
N GLU A 69 16.07 -13.75 -1.87
CA GLU A 69 16.04 -12.35 -1.45
C GLU A 69 14.62 -11.91 -1.16
N VAL A 70 13.66 -12.33 -1.97
CA VAL A 70 12.22 -12.05 -1.79
C VAL A 70 11.66 -12.85 -0.62
N ARG A 71 12.03 -14.14 -0.50
CA ARG A 71 11.58 -14.98 0.62
C ARG A 71 12.00 -14.43 1.98
N GLN A 72 13.16 -13.77 2.05
CA GLN A 72 13.65 -13.17 3.29
C GLN A 72 12.70 -12.10 3.87
N LEU A 73 11.91 -11.45 3.02
CA LEU A 73 10.90 -10.48 3.47
C LEU A 73 9.83 -11.11 4.37
N ALA A 74 9.48 -12.37 4.10
CA ALA A 74 8.47 -13.10 4.88
C ALA A 74 9.04 -13.83 6.11
N LEU A 75 10.37 -13.87 6.30
CA LEU A 75 10.95 -14.54 7.46
C LEU A 75 10.66 -13.78 8.76
N PRO A 76 10.33 -14.50 9.85
CA PRO A 76 10.12 -13.89 11.15
C PRO A 76 11.36 -13.12 11.65
N SER A 77 11.11 -12.04 12.37
CA SER A 77 12.11 -11.19 13.00
C SER A 77 11.65 -10.82 14.41
N ASP A 78 12.56 -10.51 15.29
CA ASP A 78 12.30 -10.01 16.66
C ASP A 78 11.70 -8.59 16.66
N LYS A 79 11.71 -7.92 15.53
CA LYS A 79 11.10 -6.60 15.32
C LYS A 79 9.67 -6.66 14.73
N ASP A 80 9.19 -7.87 14.44
CA ASP A 80 7.85 -8.04 13.88
C ASP A 80 6.79 -7.65 14.92
N LEU A 81 5.77 -6.91 14.48
CA LEU A 81 4.76 -6.35 15.36
C LEU A 81 3.63 -7.34 15.61
N THR A 82 3.22 -7.49 16.86
CA THR A 82 1.92 -8.06 17.20
C THR A 82 0.80 -7.11 16.81
N LEU A 83 -0.45 -7.59 16.68
CA LEU A 83 -1.57 -6.71 16.32
C LEU A 83 -1.83 -5.59 17.35
N PRO A 84 -1.70 -5.80 18.67
CA PRO A 84 -1.77 -4.70 19.63
C PRO A 84 -0.69 -3.64 19.41
N GLN A 85 0.57 -4.03 19.22
CA GLN A 85 1.68 -3.11 18.97
C GLN A 85 1.49 -2.33 17.66
N PHE A 86 1.04 -3.01 16.61
CA PHE A 86 0.69 -2.35 15.34
C PHE A 86 -0.45 -1.35 15.55
N THR A 87 -1.53 -1.76 16.23
CA THR A 87 -2.69 -0.89 16.48
C THR A 87 -2.29 0.38 17.20
N GLU A 88 -1.51 0.27 18.28
CA GLU A 88 -1.02 1.39 19.06
C GLU A 88 -0.17 2.33 18.19
N LYS A 89 0.84 1.77 17.50
CA LYS A 89 1.73 2.56 16.64
C LYS A 89 1.00 3.22 15.49
N PHE A 90 0.21 2.46 14.73
CA PHE A 90 -0.49 2.96 13.55
C PHE A 90 -1.51 4.05 13.91
N MET A 91 -2.29 3.85 14.97
CA MET A 91 -3.26 4.84 15.41
C MET A 91 -2.59 6.10 15.98
N SER A 92 -1.43 5.94 16.63
CA SER A 92 -0.61 7.08 17.07
C SER A 92 -0.05 7.86 15.88
N ASP A 93 0.50 7.17 14.87
CA ASP A 93 1.03 7.80 13.65
C ASP A 93 -0.10 8.54 12.90
N LEU A 94 -1.28 7.94 12.83
CA LEU A 94 -2.45 8.53 12.19
C LEU A 94 -3.00 9.75 12.94
N TYR A 95 -3.02 9.69 14.27
CA TYR A 95 -3.57 10.74 15.12
C TYR A 95 -2.65 11.97 15.25
N ASN A 96 -1.33 11.73 15.32
CA ASN A 96 -0.32 12.78 15.47
C ASN A 96 0.23 13.28 14.13
N GLY A 97 -0.10 12.59 13.05
CA GLY A 97 0.32 12.94 11.68
C GLY A 97 -0.52 14.06 11.05
N PRO A 98 -0.25 14.38 9.79
CA PRO A 98 -1.05 15.35 9.06
C PRO A 98 -2.48 14.83 8.84
N LYS A 99 -3.41 15.75 8.64
CA LYS A 99 -4.81 15.41 8.33
C LYS A 99 -4.89 14.65 7.02
N ILE A 100 -5.40 13.42 7.07
CA ILE A 100 -5.62 12.58 5.89
C ILE A 100 -7.01 12.86 5.32
N GLU A 101 -7.04 13.28 4.06
CA GLU A 101 -8.29 13.54 3.34
C GLU A 101 -8.75 12.32 2.54
N TYR A 102 -7.81 11.61 1.91
CA TYR A 102 -8.08 10.45 1.06
C TYR A 102 -7.09 9.33 1.32
N TRP A 103 -7.57 8.11 1.12
CA TRP A 103 -6.80 6.89 1.15
C TRP A 103 -6.72 6.32 -0.25
N TRP A 104 -5.53 6.03 -0.69
CA TRP A 104 -5.27 5.43 -1.99
C TRP A 104 -4.72 4.03 -1.81
N SER A 105 -5.27 3.07 -2.54
CA SER A 105 -4.74 1.71 -2.64
C SER A 105 -4.96 1.18 -4.04
N ARG A 106 -4.22 0.17 -4.44
CA ARG A 106 -4.40 -0.44 -5.76
C ARG A 106 -5.68 -1.28 -5.85
N ASN A 107 -6.23 -1.68 -4.74
CA ASN A 107 -7.49 -2.42 -4.64
C ASN A 107 -8.27 -1.90 -3.43
N ASN A 108 -9.23 -1.04 -3.70
CA ASN A 108 -10.01 -0.36 -2.67
C ASN A 108 -10.94 -1.28 -1.87
N THR A 109 -11.08 -2.54 -2.26
CA THR A 109 -11.86 -3.54 -1.52
C THR A 109 -10.99 -4.48 -0.70
N PHE A 110 -9.73 -4.70 -1.11
CA PHE A 110 -8.81 -5.60 -0.44
C PHE A 110 -8.03 -4.88 0.68
N ASP A 111 -7.22 -3.87 0.34
CA ASP A 111 -6.30 -3.24 1.29
C ASP A 111 -7.00 -2.54 2.46
N PRO A 112 -8.09 -1.77 2.26
CA PRO A 112 -8.85 -1.20 3.38
C PRO A 112 -9.47 -2.27 4.29
N THR A 113 -9.92 -3.39 3.73
CA THR A 113 -10.47 -4.52 4.51
C THR A 113 -9.38 -5.17 5.35
N VAL A 114 -8.20 -5.39 4.78
CA VAL A 114 -7.03 -5.91 5.49
C VAL A 114 -6.62 -4.97 6.61
N LEU A 115 -6.47 -3.68 6.32
CA LEU A 115 -6.10 -2.67 7.32
C LEU A 115 -7.11 -2.62 8.48
N TRP A 116 -8.40 -2.65 8.19
CA TRP A 116 -9.45 -2.65 9.21
C TRP A 116 -9.36 -3.88 10.14
N ARG A 117 -8.95 -5.04 9.61
CA ARG A 117 -8.76 -6.25 10.41
C ARG A 117 -7.49 -6.19 11.26
N LEU A 118 -6.42 -5.61 10.76
CA LEU A 118 -5.16 -5.48 11.48
C LEU A 118 -5.31 -4.58 12.72
N VAL A 119 -6.21 -3.59 12.67
CA VAL A 119 -6.50 -2.75 13.85
C VAL A 119 -7.34 -3.54 14.83
N TRP A 120 -6.79 -3.82 16.01
CA TRP A 120 -7.33 -4.83 16.91
C TRP A 120 -8.50 -4.35 17.80
N THR A 121 -8.43 -3.17 18.40
CA THR A 121 -9.44 -2.74 19.37
C THR A 121 -10.68 -2.17 18.69
N GLN A 122 -11.87 -2.35 19.32
CA GLN A 122 -13.12 -1.81 18.78
C GLN A 122 -13.10 -0.27 18.73
N ASP A 123 -12.53 0.39 19.73
CA ASP A 123 -12.39 1.86 19.74
C ASP A 123 -11.50 2.33 18.60
N SER A 124 -10.38 1.64 18.35
CA SER A 124 -9.49 1.97 17.23
C SER A 124 -10.15 1.70 15.88
N LYS A 125 -10.95 0.63 15.75
CA LYS A 125 -11.74 0.35 14.55
C LYS A 125 -12.80 1.41 14.30
N TYR A 126 -13.49 1.86 15.35
CA TYR A 126 -14.47 2.94 15.23
C TYR A 126 -13.80 4.23 14.71
N ARG A 127 -12.67 4.62 15.30
CA ARG A 127 -11.89 5.77 14.85
C ARG A 127 -11.34 5.60 13.44
N LEU A 128 -10.82 4.42 13.11
CA LEU A 128 -10.32 4.12 11.77
C LEU A 128 -11.43 4.27 10.70
N ASN A 129 -12.66 3.90 11.02
CA ASN A 129 -13.79 4.07 10.11
C ASN A 129 -14.04 5.55 9.73
N GLU A 130 -13.70 6.51 10.59
CA GLU A 130 -13.80 7.94 10.26
C GLU A 130 -12.83 8.33 9.13
N TYR A 131 -11.70 7.64 9.02
CA TYR A 131 -10.71 7.84 7.96
C TYR A 131 -11.03 7.01 6.71
N LEU A 132 -11.48 5.75 6.88
CA LEU A 132 -11.79 4.82 5.79
C LEU A 132 -13.23 4.92 5.27
N MET A 133 -13.89 6.06 5.44
CA MET A 133 -15.20 6.31 4.85
C MET A 133 -15.16 6.06 3.34
N HIS A 134 -16.18 5.38 2.78
CA HIS A 134 -16.19 4.97 1.38
C HIS A 134 -15.93 6.10 0.39
N TRP A 135 -16.33 7.33 0.71
CA TRP A 135 -16.05 8.51 -0.12
C TRP A 135 -14.60 9.05 0.01
N ARG A 136 -13.82 8.54 0.96
CA ARG A 136 -12.39 8.88 1.13
C ARG A 136 -11.46 7.86 0.51
N VAL A 137 -11.94 6.64 0.28
CA VAL A 137 -11.13 5.57 -0.31
C VAL A 137 -11.11 5.71 -1.84
N ARG A 138 -9.94 5.61 -2.41
CA ARG A 138 -9.67 5.74 -3.84
C ARG A 138 -8.89 4.52 -4.33
N ASP A 139 -9.14 4.16 -5.57
CA ASP A 139 -8.48 3.02 -6.22
C ASP A 139 -7.52 3.52 -7.31
N VAL A 140 -6.22 3.30 -7.08
CA VAL A 140 -5.14 3.68 -8.00
C VAL A 140 -5.35 3.02 -9.37
N LYS A 141 -5.68 1.71 -9.37
CA LYS A 141 -5.88 0.96 -10.61
C LYS A 141 -7.05 1.50 -11.42
N THR A 142 -8.19 1.73 -10.78
CA THR A 142 -9.38 2.28 -11.44
C THR A 142 -9.08 3.63 -12.07
N TRP A 143 -8.31 4.48 -11.40
CA TRP A 143 -7.95 5.77 -11.97
C TRP A 143 -7.02 5.64 -13.16
N ILE A 144 -5.99 4.78 -13.08
CA ILE A 144 -5.08 4.47 -14.20
C ILE A 144 -5.90 3.96 -15.40
N ASP A 145 -6.77 2.97 -15.19
CA ASP A 145 -7.59 2.39 -16.25
C ASP A 145 -8.48 3.44 -16.92
N ALA A 146 -9.10 4.32 -16.13
CA ALA A 146 -9.97 5.37 -16.65
C ALA A 146 -9.23 6.40 -17.51
N LYS A 147 -7.98 6.73 -17.14
CA LYS A 147 -7.18 7.77 -17.82
C LYS A 147 -6.53 7.28 -19.11
N PHE A 148 -6.03 6.06 -19.10
CA PHE A 148 -5.32 5.49 -20.25
C PHE A 148 -6.18 4.55 -21.09
N ASN A 149 -7.47 4.41 -20.75
CA ASN A 149 -8.40 3.48 -21.40
C ASN A 149 -7.85 2.04 -21.42
N PHE A 150 -7.18 1.63 -20.33
CA PHE A 150 -6.64 0.30 -20.15
C PHE A 150 -7.59 -0.56 -19.31
N THR A 151 -7.59 -1.85 -19.61
CA THR A 151 -8.20 -2.89 -18.80
C THR A 151 -7.16 -3.95 -18.44
N THR A 152 -6.07 -3.51 -17.81
CA THR A 152 -4.98 -4.43 -17.45
C THR A 152 -5.15 -4.97 -16.04
N LYS A 153 -4.80 -6.24 -15.82
CA LYS A 153 -4.79 -6.82 -14.48
C LYS A 153 -3.84 -6.10 -13.53
N SER A 154 -2.75 -5.54 -14.04
CA SER A 154 -1.68 -4.93 -13.25
C SER A 154 -1.87 -3.43 -13.01
N GLY A 155 -2.78 -2.74 -13.71
CA GLY A 155 -2.88 -1.28 -13.66
C GLY A 155 -1.54 -0.62 -14.04
N PHE A 156 -0.89 -1.15 -15.08
CA PHE A 156 0.38 -0.63 -15.58
C PHE A 156 0.20 0.77 -16.15
N CYS A 157 1.10 1.66 -15.79
CA CYS A 157 1.19 3.01 -16.34
C CYS A 157 2.65 3.26 -16.72
N PRO A 158 2.96 3.63 -17.95
CA PRO A 158 4.32 3.96 -18.33
C PRO A 158 4.80 5.21 -17.60
N PHE A 159 6.05 5.18 -17.13
CA PHE A 159 6.75 6.33 -16.56
C PHE A 159 7.82 6.79 -17.53
N GLU A 160 8.22 8.07 -17.44
CA GLU A 160 9.35 8.59 -18.20
C GLU A 160 10.65 7.82 -17.91
N ASP A 161 10.81 7.33 -16.67
CA ASP A 161 11.97 6.57 -16.21
C ASP A 161 11.63 5.10 -15.88
N GLU A 162 10.81 4.46 -16.70
CA GLU A 162 10.36 3.10 -16.46
C GLU A 162 11.50 2.10 -16.31
N ASP A 163 12.57 2.22 -17.10
CA ASP A 163 13.74 1.35 -17.02
C ASP A 163 14.44 1.48 -15.67
N LEU A 164 14.60 2.70 -15.15
CA LEU A 164 15.15 2.96 -13.83
C LEU A 164 14.24 2.38 -12.73
N PHE A 165 12.92 2.62 -12.84
CA PHE A 165 11.95 2.06 -11.91
C PHE A 165 12.02 0.53 -11.90
N ASN A 166 11.98 -0.12 -13.05
CA ASN A 166 12.04 -1.58 -13.16
C ASN A 166 13.36 -2.16 -12.62
N SER A 167 14.48 -1.44 -12.75
CA SER A 167 15.78 -1.87 -12.22
C SER A 167 15.85 -1.78 -10.68
N LEU A 168 15.11 -0.87 -10.05
CA LEU A 168 15.10 -0.65 -8.61
C LEU A 168 13.96 -1.36 -7.90
N PHE A 169 12.90 -1.72 -8.63
CA PHE A 169 11.71 -2.33 -8.06
C PHE A 169 11.98 -3.73 -7.52
N LYS A 170 11.66 -3.94 -6.24
CA LYS A 170 11.71 -5.26 -5.60
C LYS A 170 10.30 -5.83 -5.59
N GLN A 171 10.10 -6.83 -6.42
CA GLN A 171 8.82 -7.54 -6.50
C GLN A 171 8.41 -8.07 -5.13
N HIS A 172 7.12 -7.88 -4.76
CA HIS A 172 6.53 -8.32 -3.50
C HIS A 172 7.09 -7.63 -2.23
N ASP A 173 7.72 -6.48 -2.37
CA ASP A 173 8.03 -5.58 -1.26
C ASP A 173 6.98 -4.47 -1.21
N SER A 174 6.23 -4.39 -0.11
CA SER A 174 5.12 -3.44 0.02
C SER A 174 5.56 -1.97 -0.09
N ALA A 175 6.81 -1.65 0.27
CA ALA A 175 7.34 -0.30 0.11
C ALA A 175 7.51 0.07 -1.36
N HIS A 176 8.04 -0.86 -2.18
CA HIS A 176 8.17 -0.63 -3.61
C HIS A 176 6.81 -0.56 -4.31
N ASP A 177 5.81 -1.31 -3.85
CA ASP A 177 4.43 -1.20 -4.37
C ASP A 177 3.85 0.20 -4.10
N VAL A 178 4.07 0.76 -2.90
CA VAL A 178 3.66 2.13 -2.57
C VAL A 178 4.39 3.16 -3.43
N VAL A 179 5.72 3.03 -3.61
CA VAL A 179 6.48 3.92 -4.51
C VAL A 179 5.88 3.90 -5.91
N ALA A 180 5.63 2.70 -6.44
CA ALA A 180 5.05 2.53 -7.77
C ALA A 180 3.70 3.23 -7.91
N ASP A 181 2.83 3.10 -6.92
CA ASP A 181 1.50 3.70 -6.95
C ASP A 181 1.54 5.22 -6.86
N VAL A 182 2.40 5.79 -6.01
CA VAL A 182 2.58 7.25 -5.91
C VAL A 182 3.13 7.83 -7.21
N LEU A 183 4.15 7.19 -7.80
CA LEU A 183 4.72 7.64 -9.07
C LEU A 183 3.70 7.57 -10.22
N ARG A 184 2.85 6.54 -10.25
CA ARG A 184 1.76 6.42 -11.23
C ARG A 184 0.72 7.53 -11.07
N LEU A 185 0.27 7.79 -9.84
CA LEU A 185 -0.66 8.89 -9.55
C LEU A 185 -0.07 10.24 -10.00
N GLN A 186 1.21 10.47 -9.72
CA GLN A 186 1.92 11.68 -10.09
C GLN A 186 2.05 11.83 -11.62
N ALA A 187 2.37 10.75 -12.34
CA ALA A 187 2.44 10.76 -13.80
C ALA A 187 1.10 11.10 -14.44
N ILE A 188 0.00 10.52 -13.92
CA ILE A 188 -1.36 10.83 -14.41
C ILE A 188 -1.69 12.30 -14.15
N PHE A 189 -1.43 12.81 -12.96
CA PHE A 189 -1.71 14.21 -12.61
C PHE A 189 -0.98 15.18 -13.56
N ARG A 190 0.28 14.91 -13.87
CA ARG A 190 1.07 15.74 -14.80
C ARG A 190 0.53 15.68 -16.23
N ALA A 191 0.22 14.49 -16.72
CA ALA A 191 -0.36 14.32 -18.06
C ALA A 191 -1.70 15.07 -18.23
N GLU A 192 -2.52 15.17 -17.19
CA GLU A 192 -3.76 15.95 -17.22
C GLU A 192 -3.49 17.45 -17.34
N ASN A 193 -2.57 17.96 -16.55
CA ASN A 193 -2.24 19.38 -16.57
C ASN A 193 -1.60 19.80 -17.90
N ASP A 194 -0.78 18.93 -18.50
CA ASP A 194 -0.18 19.21 -19.82
C ASP A 194 -1.27 19.28 -20.92
N LEU A 195 -2.30 18.44 -20.87
CA LEU A 195 -3.42 18.49 -21.81
C LEU A 195 -4.29 19.76 -21.67
N GLU A 196 -4.45 20.28 -20.45
CA GLU A 196 -5.17 21.54 -20.23
C GLU A 196 -4.42 22.75 -20.79
N HIS A 197 -3.09 22.73 -20.83
CA HIS A 197 -2.26 23.78 -21.42
C HIS A 197 -2.23 23.76 -22.95
N ILE A 198 -2.45 22.60 -23.59
CA ILE A 198 -2.49 22.46 -25.05
C ILE A 198 -3.83 22.95 -25.63
N ASN A 199 -4.90 22.90 -24.84
CA ASN A 199 -6.26 23.26 -25.26
C ASN A 199 -6.68 24.71 -24.95
N LYS A 200 -5.75 25.53 -24.46
CA LYS A 200 -5.90 27.00 -24.26
C LYS A 200 -5.11 27.78 -25.29
#